data_4a46250bddfda94f122fa8e2de9e9f67
#
_entry.id   4a46250bddfda94f122fa8e2de9e9f67
#
_cell.length_a   1.000
_cell.length_b   1.000
_cell.length_c   1.000
_cell.angle_alpha   90.00
_cell.angle_beta   90.00
_cell.angle_gamma   90.00
#
_symmetry.space_group_name_H-M   'P 1'
#
loop_
_entity.id
_entity.type
_entity.pdbx_description
1 polymer ?
#
loop_
_entity_poly.entity_id
_entity_poly.type
_entity_poly.pdbx_seq_one_letter_code
_entity_poly.pdbx_strand_id
1 'polypeptide(L)'
;HMTSAEFSPAPFAVPNTAVPGTTLPDLEYTLYQPQQLKSRVPALMIHGFATRGEQLYGGTGWIRQYLRAGYPVLIVTLPYHSDEYLKDPESMRAIDCKLPDHTGVRSRTIPFDSVPPVDAVPSVDAAGQPLTPMHLFTNLLAQLLRTVAAENDLGVELEPRAHVIGFSFGARVGWELALTHPEAVASLTLGGLPLHD
;
A
#
# COMPACT_ATOMS: atom_id res chain seq x y z
N HIS A 1 5.87 21.37 5.19
CA HIS A 1 6.49 20.94 3.94
C HIS A 1 7.61 19.97 4.22
N MET A 2 7.46 18.75 3.75
CA MET A 2 8.49 17.74 3.88
C MET A 2 9.29 17.65 2.59
N THR A 3 10.61 17.65 2.71
CA THR A 3 11.51 17.39 1.58
C THR A 3 11.63 15.89 1.34
N SER A 4 12.18 15.49 0.20
CA SER A 4 12.48 14.05 -0.06
C SER A 4 13.33 13.44 1.03
N ALA A 5 14.27 14.19 1.62
CA ALA A 5 15.11 13.71 2.71
C ALA A 5 14.32 13.44 3.99
N GLU A 6 13.24 14.18 4.23
CA GLU A 6 12.36 13.96 5.39
C GLU A 6 11.48 12.71 5.23
N PHE A 7 11.26 12.26 4.00
CA PHE A 7 10.57 11.01 3.72
C PHE A 7 11.47 9.78 3.76
N SER A 8 12.78 9.97 3.95
CA SER A 8 13.74 8.88 4.01
C SER A 8 14.44 8.77 5.36
N PRO A 9 13.75 8.85 6.52
CA PRO A 9 14.37 8.56 7.80
C PRO A 9 14.69 7.06 7.91
N ALA A 10 15.44 6.69 8.93
CA ALA A 10 16.03 5.36 9.08
C ALA A 10 15.07 4.18 8.84
N PRO A 11 13.79 4.19 9.25
CA PRO A 11 12.88 3.09 8.92
C PRO A 11 12.48 3.05 7.44
N PHE A 12 12.60 4.17 6.74
CA PHE A 12 12.26 4.31 5.32
C PHE A 12 13.44 4.29 4.40
N ALA A 13 14.66 4.33 4.93
CA ALA A 13 15.81 4.19 4.09
C ALA A 13 15.73 2.82 3.43
N VAL A 14 15.19 2.79 2.22
CA VAL A 14 15.36 1.62 1.37
C VAL A 14 16.83 1.32 1.39
N PRO A 15 17.24 0.11 1.81
CA PRO A 15 18.66 -0.23 1.84
C PRO A 15 19.28 0.18 0.54
N ASN A 16 20.43 0.82 0.64
CA ASN A 16 21.15 1.25 -0.53
C ASN A 16 21.15 0.10 -1.55
N THR A 17 20.56 0.35 -2.68
CA THR A 17 20.46 -0.63 -3.77
C THR A 17 21.81 -1.18 -4.22
N ALA A 18 22.88 -0.57 -3.74
CA ALA A 18 24.23 -1.02 -4.01
C ALA A 18 24.70 -2.22 -3.16
N VAL A 19 23.92 -2.69 -2.20
CA VAL A 19 24.30 -3.84 -1.37
C VAL A 19 23.65 -5.10 -1.94
N PRO A 20 24.42 -5.96 -2.65
CA PRO A 20 23.88 -7.21 -3.21
C PRO A 20 23.33 -8.11 -2.09
N GLY A 21 22.20 -8.74 -2.36
CA GLY A 21 21.56 -9.66 -1.42
C GLY A 21 20.79 -9.01 -0.29
N THR A 22 20.65 -7.68 -0.28
CA THR A 22 19.76 -7.01 0.68
C THR A 22 18.33 -7.23 0.26
N THR A 23 17.54 -7.91 1.10
CA THR A 23 16.11 -8.08 0.89
C THR A 23 15.37 -6.99 1.62
N LEU A 24 14.38 -6.39 0.96
CA LEU A 24 13.45 -5.49 1.62
C LEU A 24 12.44 -6.31 2.44
N PRO A 25 11.90 -5.74 3.52
CA PRO A 25 10.83 -6.39 4.27
C PRO A 25 9.61 -6.66 3.39
N ASP A 26 8.89 -7.70 3.76
CA ASP A 26 7.68 -8.10 3.07
C ASP A 26 6.59 -7.03 3.15
N LEU A 27 5.71 -7.01 2.16
CA LEU A 27 4.51 -6.21 2.18
C LEU A 27 3.39 -6.96 2.91
N GLU A 28 2.85 -6.36 3.94
CA GLU A 28 1.67 -6.88 4.62
C GLU A 28 0.41 -6.20 4.09
N TYR A 29 -0.69 -6.94 4.08
CA TYR A 29 -1.99 -6.35 3.75
C TYR A 29 -3.13 -7.03 4.50
N THR A 30 -4.21 -6.30 4.68
CA THR A 30 -5.48 -6.80 5.19
C THR A 30 -6.57 -6.45 4.19
N LEU A 31 -7.32 -7.47 3.78
CA LEU A 31 -8.46 -7.33 2.87
C LEU A 31 -9.75 -7.51 3.66
N TYR A 32 -10.61 -6.51 3.60
CA TYR A 32 -11.95 -6.53 4.19
C TYR A 32 -12.98 -6.70 3.09
N GLN A 33 -13.89 -7.66 3.26
CA GLN A 33 -14.99 -7.88 2.32
C GLN A 33 -16.25 -7.17 2.80
N PRO A 34 -16.91 -6.36 1.98
CA PRO A 34 -18.17 -5.71 2.35
C PRO A 34 -19.30 -6.73 2.51
N GLN A 35 -20.31 -6.39 3.30
CA GLN A 35 -21.51 -7.24 3.46
C GLN A 35 -22.26 -7.40 2.14
N GLN A 36 -22.31 -6.35 1.33
CA GLN A 36 -22.90 -6.37 0.00
C GLN A 36 -21.89 -5.86 -1.02
N LEU A 37 -21.35 -6.77 -1.79
CA LEU A 37 -20.39 -6.42 -2.83
C LEU A 37 -21.11 -5.68 -3.98
N LYS A 38 -20.66 -4.46 -4.25
CA LYS A 38 -21.14 -3.66 -5.38
C LYS A 38 -20.05 -3.33 -6.37
N SER A 39 -18.79 -3.48 -6.00
CA SER A 39 -17.66 -3.22 -6.88
C SER A 39 -16.64 -4.35 -6.76
N ARG A 40 -16.09 -4.77 -7.90
CA ARG A 40 -14.95 -5.70 -7.96
C ARG A 40 -13.61 -4.98 -8.00
N VAL A 41 -13.64 -3.65 -8.01
CA VAL A 41 -12.45 -2.81 -7.89
C VAL A 41 -12.31 -2.44 -6.42
N PRO A 42 -11.28 -2.96 -5.72
CA PRO A 42 -11.09 -2.64 -4.31
C PRO A 42 -10.63 -1.21 -4.10
N ALA A 43 -10.83 -0.71 -2.89
CA ALA A 43 -10.19 0.51 -2.41
C ALA A 43 -8.87 0.14 -1.75
N LEU A 44 -7.77 0.65 -2.28
CA LEU A 44 -6.43 0.48 -1.73
C LEU A 44 -6.07 1.73 -0.92
N MET A 45 -5.90 1.56 0.38
CA MET A 45 -5.61 2.66 1.30
C MET A 45 -4.17 2.58 1.77
N ILE A 46 -3.41 3.64 1.52
CA ILE A 46 -1.97 3.70 1.77
C ILE A 46 -1.70 4.70 2.89
N HIS A 47 -1.10 4.22 3.97
CA HIS A 47 -0.83 5.00 5.16
C HIS A 47 0.27 6.04 4.96
N GLY A 48 0.33 7.00 5.88
CA GLY A 48 1.42 7.97 5.95
C GLY A 48 2.67 7.38 6.61
N PHE A 49 3.70 8.21 6.70
CA PHE A 49 4.96 7.84 7.32
C PHE A 49 4.78 7.52 8.82
N ALA A 50 5.42 6.42 9.26
CA ALA A 50 5.44 5.98 10.66
C ALA A 50 4.04 5.78 11.27
N THR A 51 3.04 5.47 10.44
CA THR A 51 1.67 5.17 10.87
C THR A 51 1.21 3.82 10.31
N ARG A 52 0.00 3.41 10.70
CA ARG A 52 -0.66 2.23 10.17
C ARG A 52 -1.96 2.63 9.51
N GLY A 53 -2.31 1.93 8.44
CA GLY A 53 -3.56 2.18 7.71
C GLY A 53 -4.79 1.94 8.58
N GLU A 54 -4.73 0.96 9.47
CA GLU A 54 -5.82 0.65 10.40
C GLU A 54 -6.13 1.86 11.29
N GLN A 55 -5.11 2.52 11.83
CA GLN A 55 -5.29 3.71 12.64
C GLN A 55 -5.82 4.89 11.82
N LEU A 56 -5.15 5.18 10.71
CA LEU A 56 -5.47 6.35 9.90
C LEU A 56 -6.86 6.26 9.28
N TYR A 57 -7.15 5.15 8.64
CA TYR A 57 -8.37 5.00 7.85
C TYR A 57 -9.51 4.36 8.64
N GLY A 58 -9.20 3.57 9.66
CA GLY A 58 -10.19 3.01 10.57
C GLY A 58 -10.77 4.07 11.48
N GLY A 59 -9.91 4.80 12.18
CA GLY A 59 -10.33 5.83 13.14
C GLY A 59 -11.03 7.02 12.51
N THR A 60 -10.79 7.30 11.23
CA THR A 60 -11.39 8.42 10.51
C THR A 60 -12.66 8.04 9.72
N GLY A 61 -13.04 6.76 9.74
CA GLY A 61 -14.26 6.30 9.09
C GLY A 61 -14.14 5.94 7.62
N TRP A 62 -12.97 6.06 7.01
CA TRP A 62 -12.77 5.76 5.59
C TRP A 62 -13.07 4.30 5.26
N ILE A 63 -12.55 3.36 6.05
CA ILE A 63 -12.77 1.93 5.83
C ILE A 63 -14.27 1.62 5.86
N ARG A 64 -14.96 2.09 6.89
CA ARG A 64 -16.40 1.86 7.06
C ARG A 64 -17.21 2.41 5.89
N GLN A 65 -16.91 3.62 5.45
CA GLN A 65 -17.67 4.25 4.36
C GLN A 65 -17.53 3.47 3.05
N TYR A 66 -16.33 3.02 2.72
CA TYR A 66 -16.12 2.20 1.52
C TYR A 66 -16.80 0.84 1.63
N LEU A 67 -16.73 0.20 2.78
CA LEU A 67 -17.42 -1.08 3.01
C LEU A 67 -18.94 -0.92 2.87
N ARG A 68 -19.52 0.13 3.44
CA ARG A 68 -20.95 0.43 3.29
C ARG A 68 -21.33 0.68 1.84
N ALA A 69 -20.47 1.30 1.08
CA ALA A 69 -20.68 1.54 -0.34
C ALA A 69 -20.48 0.29 -1.21
N GLY A 70 -20.07 -0.84 -0.61
CA GLY A 70 -19.94 -2.11 -1.32
C GLY A 70 -18.57 -2.34 -1.95
N TYR A 71 -17.54 -1.65 -1.50
CA TYR A 71 -16.16 -1.84 -1.98
C TYR A 71 -15.38 -2.76 -1.03
N PRO A 72 -14.68 -3.76 -1.56
CA PRO A 72 -13.61 -4.40 -0.80
C PRO A 72 -12.54 -3.37 -0.44
N VAL A 73 -11.97 -3.49 0.76
CA VAL A 73 -10.96 -2.53 1.23
C VAL A 73 -9.66 -3.26 1.50
N LEU A 74 -8.60 -2.80 0.85
CA LEU A 74 -7.23 -3.25 1.05
C LEU A 74 -6.47 -2.22 1.88
N ILE A 75 -6.06 -2.62 3.07
CA ILE A 75 -5.17 -1.83 3.91
C ILE A 75 -3.78 -2.44 3.78
N VAL A 76 -2.85 -1.68 3.24
CA VAL A 76 -1.47 -2.14 3.11
C VAL A 76 -0.63 -1.63 4.27
N THR A 77 0.37 -2.42 4.65
CA THR A 77 1.46 -1.99 5.50
C THR A 77 2.72 -2.01 4.66
N LEU A 78 3.21 -0.84 4.32
CA LEU A 78 4.39 -0.69 3.48
C LEU A 78 5.61 -1.30 4.17
N PRO A 79 6.64 -1.72 3.42
CA PRO A 79 7.91 -2.15 4.00
C PRO A 79 8.41 -1.15 5.03
N TYR A 80 9.04 -1.64 6.10
CA TYR A 80 9.52 -0.87 7.25
C TYR A 80 8.43 -0.23 8.12
N HIS A 81 7.17 -0.66 7.98
CA HIS A 81 6.06 -0.21 8.83
C HIS A 81 5.39 -1.34 9.59
N SER A 82 5.90 -2.56 9.51
CA SER A 82 5.45 -3.65 10.37
C SER A 82 5.82 -3.37 11.84
N ASP A 83 5.24 -4.12 12.75
CA ASP A 83 5.32 -3.88 14.19
C ASP A 83 6.74 -3.69 14.72
N GLU A 84 7.70 -4.45 14.18
CA GLU A 84 9.10 -4.40 14.60
C GLU A 84 9.77 -3.04 14.34
N TYR A 85 9.23 -2.23 13.45
CA TYR A 85 9.79 -0.93 13.07
C TYR A 85 9.09 0.26 13.75
N LEU A 86 7.96 0.03 14.40
CA LEU A 86 7.17 1.09 15.03
C LEU A 86 7.46 1.16 16.52
N LYS A 87 7.44 2.38 17.09
CA LYS A 87 7.68 2.59 18.52
C LYS A 87 6.56 2.03 19.39
N ASP A 88 5.32 2.09 18.92
CA ASP A 88 4.14 1.66 19.65
C ASP A 88 3.13 1.04 18.70
N PRO A 89 3.42 -0.19 18.23
CA PRO A 89 2.55 -0.84 17.25
C PRO A 89 1.15 -1.14 17.80
N GLU A 90 1.02 -1.42 19.08
CA GLU A 90 -0.30 -1.70 19.67
C GLU A 90 -1.21 -0.48 19.63
N SER A 91 -0.68 0.69 19.95
CA SER A 91 -1.41 1.95 19.84
C SER A 91 -1.85 2.22 18.41
N MET A 92 -0.99 1.91 17.44
CA MET A 92 -1.30 2.09 16.03
C MET A 92 -2.40 1.16 15.53
N ARG A 93 -2.64 0.04 16.22
CA ARG A 93 -3.72 -0.91 15.91
C ARG A 93 -4.91 -0.82 16.86
N ALA A 94 -4.79 -0.06 17.96
CA ALA A 94 -5.83 0.03 18.99
C ALA A 94 -7.16 0.58 18.46
N ILE A 95 -7.13 1.20 17.30
CA ILE A 95 -8.31 1.65 16.57
C ILE A 95 -8.68 0.62 15.49
N ASP A 96 -8.27 -0.61 15.63
CA ASP A 96 -8.84 -1.68 14.83
C ASP A 96 -10.30 -1.79 15.23
N CYS A 97 -11.05 -0.97 14.58
CA CYS A 97 -12.45 -0.83 14.81
C CYS A 97 -13.10 -2.17 14.52
N LYS A 98 -13.88 -2.64 15.46
CA LYS A 98 -14.87 -3.63 15.16
C LYS A 98 -15.74 -3.06 14.05
N LEU A 99 -15.33 -3.29 12.80
CA LEU A 99 -16.03 -2.79 11.63
C LEU A 99 -17.23 -3.67 11.37
N PRO A 100 -18.46 -3.22 11.67
CA PRO A 100 -19.63 -4.08 11.53
C PRO A 100 -20.05 -4.33 10.08
N ASP A 101 -19.48 -3.60 9.15
CA ASP A 101 -19.92 -3.55 7.77
C ASP A 101 -19.14 -4.52 6.84
N HIS A 102 -18.51 -5.54 7.39
CA HIS A 102 -17.78 -6.54 6.62
C HIS A 102 -18.19 -7.97 7.00
N THR A 103 -18.00 -8.90 6.06
CA THR A 103 -18.31 -10.32 6.25
C THR A 103 -17.08 -11.21 6.29
N GLY A 104 -15.94 -10.69 5.94
CA GLY A 104 -14.70 -11.44 5.95
C GLY A 104 -13.49 -10.52 6.02
N VAL A 105 -12.45 -11.01 6.70
CA VAL A 105 -11.16 -10.32 6.79
C VAL A 105 -10.08 -11.33 6.48
N ARG A 106 -9.13 -10.93 5.67
CA ARG A 106 -7.94 -11.70 5.39
C ARG A 106 -6.70 -10.84 5.53
N SER A 107 -5.75 -11.33 6.30
CA SER A 107 -4.43 -10.68 6.41
C SER A 107 -3.38 -11.60 5.84
N ARG A 108 -2.48 -11.06 5.03
CA ARG A 108 -1.37 -11.78 4.43
C ARG A 108 -0.13 -10.93 4.31
N THR A 109 0.96 -11.64 4.12
CA THR A 109 2.26 -11.08 3.80
C THR A 109 2.64 -11.52 2.39
N ILE A 110 3.03 -10.56 1.54
CA ILE A 110 3.61 -10.87 0.23
C ILE A 110 5.12 -10.82 0.40
N PRO A 111 5.83 -11.94 0.18
CA PRO A 111 7.28 -11.97 0.24
C PRO A 111 7.87 -11.02 -0.80
N PHE A 112 8.83 -10.23 -0.37
CA PHE A 112 9.49 -9.29 -1.28
C PHE A 112 10.34 -10.01 -2.33
N ASP A 113 10.70 -11.26 -2.09
CA ASP A 113 11.41 -12.11 -3.05
C ASP A 113 10.56 -12.49 -4.27
N SER A 114 9.23 -12.28 -4.21
CA SER A 114 8.37 -12.39 -5.39
C SER A 114 8.59 -11.22 -6.38
N VAL A 115 9.30 -10.18 -5.93
CA VAL A 115 9.79 -9.08 -6.76
C VAL A 115 11.25 -9.34 -7.07
N PRO A 116 11.73 -9.03 -8.27
CA PRO A 116 13.15 -9.24 -8.59
C PRO A 116 14.06 -8.66 -7.50
N PRO A 117 15.17 -9.32 -7.17
CA PRO A 117 16.15 -8.79 -6.24
C PRO A 117 16.53 -7.35 -6.59
N VAL A 118 16.85 -6.56 -5.57
CA VAL A 118 17.16 -5.13 -5.77
C VAL A 118 18.32 -4.93 -6.74
N ASP A 119 19.28 -5.82 -6.74
CA ASP A 119 20.42 -5.82 -7.68
C ASP A 119 20.04 -6.24 -9.11
N ALA A 120 18.90 -6.91 -9.28
CA ALA A 120 18.37 -7.30 -10.58
C ALA A 120 17.34 -6.31 -11.13
N VAL A 121 16.96 -5.29 -10.35
CA VAL A 121 16.06 -4.23 -10.82
C VAL A 121 16.82 -3.39 -11.84
N PRO A 122 16.28 -3.20 -13.04
CA PRO A 122 16.93 -2.32 -14.02
C PRO A 122 17.16 -0.93 -13.42
N SER A 123 18.29 -0.33 -13.74
CA SER A 123 18.60 1.03 -13.27
C SER A 123 17.74 2.10 -13.92
N VAL A 124 17.04 1.74 -14.99
CA VAL A 124 16.15 2.63 -15.73
C VAL A 124 14.84 1.90 -16.06
N ASP A 125 13.77 2.65 -16.22
CA ASP A 125 12.49 2.13 -16.71
C ASP A 125 12.50 1.95 -18.24
N ALA A 126 11.37 1.52 -18.79
CA ALA A 126 11.23 1.32 -20.24
C ALA A 126 11.40 2.61 -21.04
N ALA A 127 11.21 3.77 -20.43
CA ALA A 127 11.41 5.08 -21.06
C ALA A 127 12.82 5.63 -20.86
N GLY A 128 13.72 4.87 -20.22
CA GLY A 128 15.10 5.28 -19.97
C GLY A 128 15.28 6.21 -18.77
N GLN A 129 14.24 6.38 -17.93
CA GLN A 129 14.33 7.21 -16.75
C GLN A 129 14.89 6.41 -15.56
N PRO A 130 15.71 7.03 -14.71
CA PRO A 130 16.25 6.33 -13.55
C PRO A 130 15.15 5.80 -12.64
N LEU A 131 15.25 4.55 -12.22
CA LEU A 131 14.40 3.98 -11.20
C LEU A 131 14.85 4.47 -9.82
N THR A 132 13.88 4.81 -8.99
CA THR A 132 14.07 5.29 -7.63
C THR A 132 13.60 4.24 -6.64
N PRO A 133 13.96 4.35 -5.34
CA PRO A 133 13.38 3.49 -4.31
C PRO A 133 11.86 3.51 -4.29
N MET A 134 11.25 4.62 -4.66
CA MET A 134 9.79 4.74 -4.77
C MET A 134 9.21 3.73 -5.78
N HIS A 135 9.93 3.44 -6.85
CA HIS A 135 9.48 2.46 -7.84
C HIS A 135 9.41 1.03 -7.29
N LEU A 136 10.20 0.73 -6.28
CA LEU A 136 10.10 -0.56 -5.59
C LEU A 136 8.76 -0.69 -4.87
N PHE A 137 8.32 0.37 -4.20
CA PHE A 137 7.00 0.39 -3.56
C PHE A 137 5.88 0.29 -4.59
N THR A 138 5.95 1.04 -5.67
CA THR A 138 4.90 1.03 -6.70
C THR A 138 4.82 -0.32 -7.41
N ASN A 139 5.95 -0.94 -7.72
CA ASN A 139 5.99 -2.27 -8.30
C ASN A 139 5.38 -3.31 -7.36
N LEU A 140 5.69 -3.20 -6.07
CA LEU A 140 5.16 -4.11 -5.07
C LEU A 140 3.64 -3.96 -4.90
N LEU A 141 3.12 -2.74 -4.93
CA LEU A 141 1.69 -2.49 -4.87
C LEU A 141 0.95 -2.99 -6.13
N ALA A 142 1.53 -2.80 -7.30
CA ALA A 142 0.97 -3.35 -8.53
C ALA A 142 0.94 -4.89 -8.48
N GLN A 143 2.00 -5.50 -7.95
CA GLN A 143 2.05 -6.95 -7.74
C GLN A 143 1.00 -7.41 -6.73
N LEU A 144 0.80 -6.65 -5.65
CA LEU A 144 -0.26 -6.92 -4.67
C LEU A 144 -1.63 -7.01 -5.35
N LEU A 145 -1.97 -6.04 -6.17
CA LEU A 145 -3.28 -6.02 -6.84
C LEU A 145 -3.47 -7.22 -7.76
N ARG A 146 -2.44 -7.60 -8.50
CA ARG A 146 -2.49 -8.81 -9.32
C ARG A 146 -2.63 -10.07 -8.48
N THR A 147 -1.92 -10.15 -7.37
CA THR A 147 -1.96 -11.30 -6.45
C THR A 147 -3.35 -11.44 -5.83
N VAL A 148 -3.92 -10.36 -5.32
CA VAL A 148 -5.25 -10.36 -4.71
C VAL A 148 -6.33 -10.75 -5.73
N ALA A 149 -6.21 -10.25 -6.96
CA ALA A 149 -7.13 -10.62 -8.04
C ALA A 149 -7.05 -12.11 -8.40
N ALA A 150 -5.83 -12.66 -8.45
CA ALA A 150 -5.61 -14.05 -8.82
C ALA A 150 -6.01 -15.05 -7.74
N GLU A 151 -5.85 -14.69 -6.47
CA GLU A 151 -6.09 -15.61 -5.35
C GLU A 151 -7.56 -15.89 -5.09
N ASN A 152 -8.44 -14.94 -5.34
CA ASN A 152 -9.89 -15.08 -5.15
C ASN A 152 -10.27 -15.60 -3.75
N ASP A 153 -9.57 -15.15 -2.73
CA ASP A 153 -9.60 -15.72 -1.38
C ASP A 153 -10.90 -15.53 -0.61
N LEU A 154 -11.61 -14.46 -0.90
CA LEU A 154 -12.90 -14.19 -0.26
C LEU A 154 -14.08 -14.72 -1.08
N GLY A 155 -13.82 -15.61 -2.07
CA GLY A 155 -14.84 -16.10 -2.98
C GLY A 155 -15.34 -15.03 -3.94
N VAL A 156 -14.59 -13.95 -4.10
CA VAL A 156 -14.91 -12.80 -4.95
C VAL A 156 -13.78 -12.56 -5.92
N GLU A 157 -14.10 -12.54 -7.20
CA GLU A 157 -13.13 -12.18 -8.23
C GLU A 157 -12.96 -10.67 -8.25
N LEU A 158 -11.77 -10.20 -7.87
CA LEU A 158 -11.41 -8.78 -7.89
C LEU A 158 -10.64 -8.44 -9.15
N GLU A 159 -10.77 -7.19 -9.60
CA GLU A 159 -9.95 -6.68 -10.70
C GLU A 159 -8.54 -6.32 -10.20
N PRO A 160 -7.50 -6.44 -11.05
CA PRO A 160 -6.12 -6.13 -10.64
C PRO A 160 -5.82 -4.63 -10.68
N ARG A 161 -6.76 -3.81 -10.26
CA ARG A 161 -6.66 -2.35 -10.16
C ARG A 161 -7.44 -1.89 -8.94
N ALA A 162 -7.22 -0.67 -8.50
CA ALA A 162 -7.85 -0.17 -7.29
C ALA A 162 -8.22 1.31 -7.39
N HIS A 163 -9.21 1.69 -6.58
CA HIS A 163 -9.39 3.07 -6.18
C HIS A 163 -8.35 3.36 -5.11
N VAL A 164 -7.35 4.15 -5.43
CA VAL A 164 -6.20 4.39 -4.55
C VAL A 164 -6.45 5.62 -3.70
N ILE A 165 -6.36 5.43 -2.38
CA ILE A 165 -6.50 6.50 -1.39
C ILE A 165 -5.18 6.58 -0.63
N GLY A 166 -4.59 7.76 -0.58
CA GLY A 166 -3.33 7.98 0.13
C GLY A 166 -3.31 9.30 0.86
N PHE A 167 -2.64 9.34 2.00
CA PHE A 167 -2.46 10.56 2.79
C PHE A 167 -0.98 10.76 3.10
N SER A 168 -0.48 11.99 2.96
CA SER A 168 0.90 12.37 3.23
C SER A 168 1.87 11.52 2.39
N PHE A 169 2.76 10.75 3.01
CA PHE A 169 3.65 9.84 2.29
C PHE A 169 2.87 8.82 1.44
N GLY A 170 1.74 8.33 1.94
CA GLY A 170 0.86 7.44 1.18
C GLY A 170 0.28 8.12 -0.07
N ALA A 171 0.05 9.44 -0.01
CA ALA A 171 -0.37 10.20 -1.18
C ALA A 171 0.74 10.25 -2.24
N ARG A 172 1.99 10.42 -1.83
CA ARG A 172 3.13 10.37 -2.75
C ARG A 172 3.27 9.01 -3.40
N VAL A 173 3.14 7.94 -2.63
CA VAL A 173 3.19 6.57 -3.16
C VAL A 173 2.06 6.34 -4.15
N GLY A 174 0.85 6.77 -3.82
CA GLY A 174 -0.32 6.65 -4.72
C GLY A 174 -0.13 7.43 -6.01
N TRP A 175 0.41 8.63 -5.93
CA TRP A 175 0.73 9.45 -7.10
C TRP A 175 1.74 8.73 -8.01
N GLU A 176 2.83 8.24 -7.44
CA GLU A 176 3.85 7.52 -8.19
C GLU A 176 3.31 6.22 -8.78
N LEU A 177 2.42 5.53 -8.07
CA LEU A 177 1.75 4.34 -8.59
C LEU A 177 0.94 4.68 -9.85
N ALA A 178 0.20 5.78 -9.84
CA ALA A 178 -0.57 6.22 -10.99
C ALA A 178 0.32 6.59 -12.18
N LEU A 179 1.50 7.14 -11.94
CA LEU A 179 2.45 7.49 -12.99
C LEU A 179 3.14 6.26 -13.58
N THR A 180 3.51 5.30 -12.74
CA THR A 180 4.30 4.13 -13.18
C THR A 180 3.44 2.95 -13.60
N HIS A 181 2.25 2.80 -13.02
CA HIS A 181 1.33 1.71 -13.28
C HIS A 181 -0.10 2.24 -13.46
N PRO A 182 -0.36 3.04 -14.50
CA PRO A 182 -1.69 3.63 -14.70
C PRO A 182 -2.79 2.58 -14.84
N GLU A 183 -2.48 1.40 -15.33
CA GLU A 183 -3.42 0.28 -15.43
C GLU A 183 -3.89 -0.24 -14.08
N ALA A 184 -3.11 -0.02 -13.02
CA ALA A 184 -3.44 -0.46 -11.67
C ALA A 184 -4.31 0.55 -10.89
N VAL A 185 -4.55 1.74 -11.44
CA VAL A 185 -5.25 2.82 -10.74
C VAL A 185 -6.55 3.15 -11.46
N ALA A 186 -7.67 2.80 -10.85
CA ALA A 186 -8.99 3.13 -11.37
C ALA A 186 -9.38 4.58 -11.02
N SER A 187 -9.00 5.05 -9.84
CA SER A 187 -9.13 6.43 -9.40
C SER A 187 -8.09 6.74 -8.33
N LEU A 188 -7.86 8.02 -8.08
CA LEU A 188 -6.83 8.45 -7.16
C LEU A 188 -7.39 9.56 -6.26
N THR A 189 -7.36 9.33 -4.94
CA THR A 189 -7.77 10.30 -3.93
C THR A 189 -6.58 10.56 -3.01
N LEU A 190 -6.11 11.79 -3.01
CA LEU A 190 -4.90 12.17 -2.29
C LEU A 190 -5.19 13.26 -1.28
N GLY A 191 -4.68 13.07 -0.06
CA GLY A 191 -4.73 14.07 1.00
C GLY A 191 -3.33 14.40 1.49
N GLY A 192 -3.06 15.68 1.72
CA GLY A 192 -1.77 16.11 2.25
C GLY A 192 -0.57 15.76 1.37
N LEU A 193 -0.75 15.74 0.04
CA LEU A 193 0.34 15.45 -0.88
C LEU A 193 1.41 16.53 -0.82
N PRO A 194 2.68 16.16 -0.55
CA PRO A 194 3.79 17.11 -0.68
C PRO A 194 3.95 17.52 -2.15
N LEU A 195 3.90 18.82 -2.41
CA LEU A 195 3.95 19.39 -3.76
C LEU A 195 5.37 19.75 -4.22
N HIS A 196 6.37 19.48 -3.42
CA HIS A 196 7.76 19.75 -3.78
C HIS A 196 8.65 18.59 -3.37
N ASP A 197 9.75 18.54 -4.07
CA ASP A 197 10.75 17.51 -3.88
C ASP A 197 11.57 17.71 -2.62
#